data_b88f26ba5a45583686fb4ec71771a896
#
_entry.id   b88f26ba5a45583686fb4ec71771a896
#
_cell.length_a   1.000
_cell.length_b   1.000
_cell.length_c   1.000
_cell.angle_alpha   90.00
_cell.angle_beta   90.00
_cell.angle_gamma   90.00
#
_symmetry.space_group_name_H-M   'P 1'
#
loop_
_entity.id
_entity.type
_entity.pdbx_description
1 polymer ?
#
loop_
_entity_poly.entity_id
_entity_poly.type
_entity_poly.pdbx_seq_one_letter_code
_entity_poly.pdbx_strand_id
1 'polypeptide(L)'
;MAKSVATKNDNEKLVVDFIHAAYGQRMDIDAMTALMADDFVWQLHVPLSPVVRGRDAARAELEKHNTLSTGMIEGSEIRTIVSDDDTVVVERVDVNEMNGVAVTFYVTALFEVRDGAITHWREYWDTTHVARQLGIDPTLMFAPLSD
;
A
#
# COMPACT_ATOMS: atom_id res chain seq x y z
N MET A 1 6.30 3.64 16.69
CA MET A 1 7.46 3.14 15.92
C MET A 1 7.06 1.87 15.19
N ALA A 2 7.21 1.84 13.88
CA ALA A 2 7.01 0.63 13.11
C ALA A 2 8.01 -0.45 13.61
N LYS A 3 7.50 -1.62 13.95
CA LYS A 3 8.33 -2.74 14.35
C LYS A 3 9.06 -3.23 13.10
N SER A 4 10.38 -3.06 13.06
CA SER A 4 11.21 -3.48 11.93
C SER A 4 11.31 -5.00 11.87
N VAL A 5 10.95 -5.57 10.74
CA VAL A 5 11.20 -6.98 10.42
C VAL A 5 12.60 -7.13 9.84
N ALA A 6 13.32 -8.19 10.21
CA ALA A 6 14.61 -8.49 9.63
C ALA A 6 14.44 -8.93 8.16
N THR A 7 15.18 -8.29 7.27
CA THR A 7 15.21 -8.63 5.84
C THR A 7 16.35 -9.61 5.54
N LYS A 8 16.11 -10.55 4.60
CA LYS A 8 17.04 -11.62 4.25
C LYS A 8 17.82 -11.33 2.96
N ASN A 9 17.33 -10.41 2.14
CA ASN A 9 17.91 -10.10 0.84
C ASN A 9 17.58 -8.66 0.41
N ASP A 10 18.16 -8.21 -0.69
CA ASP A 10 18.00 -6.86 -1.21
C ASP A 10 16.57 -6.57 -1.68
N ASN A 11 15.85 -7.54 -2.21
CA ASN A 11 14.45 -7.37 -2.63
C ASN A 11 13.54 -7.14 -1.45
N GLU A 12 13.71 -7.89 -0.36
CA GLU A 12 12.97 -7.65 0.88
C GLU A 12 13.27 -6.26 1.45
N LYS A 13 14.54 -5.86 1.46
CA LYS A 13 14.93 -4.53 1.91
C LYS A 13 14.28 -3.42 1.07
N LEU A 14 14.30 -3.57 -0.25
CA LEU A 14 13.67 -2.62 -1.18
C LEU A 14 12.18 -2.45 -0.87
N VAL A 15 11.48 -3.55 -0.65
CA VAL A 15 10.04 -3.53 -0.31
C VAL A 15 9.78 -2.91 1.06
N VAL A 16 10.60 -3.20 2.06
CA VAL A 16 10.49 -2.56 3.39
C VAL A 16 10.72 -1.05 3.29
N ASP A 17 11.72 -0.62 2.55
CA ASP A 17 12.00 0.81 2.31
C ASP A 17 10.79 1.49 1.61
N PHE A 18 10.19 0.83 0.64
CA PHE A 18 8.99 1.31 -0.03
C PHE A 18 7.79 1.43 0.93
N ILE A 19 7.55 0.43 1.77
CA ILE A 19 6.46 0.45 2.76
C ILE A 19 6.69 1.59 3.78
N HIS A 20 7.91 1.78 4.23
CA HIS A 20 8.23 2.90 5.14
C HIS A 20 8.00 4.26 4.50
N ALA A 21 8.29 4.41 3.21
CA ALA A 21 7.98 5.63 2.47
C ALA A 21 6.47 5.85 2.29
N ALA A 22 5.73 4.77 2.04
CA ALA A 22 4.27 4.82 1.84
C ALA A 22 3.50 5.11 3.13
N TYR A 23 3.92 4.53 4.24
CA TYR A 23 3.17 4.45 5.49
C TYR A 23 3.91 5.03 6.70
N GLY A 24 4.79 6.01 6.48
CA GLY A 24 5.33 6.87 7.52
C GLY A 24 4.30 7.89 8.02
N GLN A 25 4.69 8.82 8.88
CA GLN A 25 3.79 9.90 9.35
C GLN A 25 3.19 10.70 8.19
N ARG A 26 3.95 10.86 7.12
CA ARG A 26 3.51 11.39 5.85
C ARG A 26 4.02 10.47 4.74
N MET A 27 3.19 10.29 3.72
CA MET A 27 3.60 9.57 2.53
C MET A 27 4.71 10.33 1.81
N ASP A 28 5.86 9.70 1.62
CA ASP A 28 6.98 10.22 0.84
C ASP A 28 6.89 9.72 -0.60
N ILE A 29 6.14 10.45 -1.42
CA ILE A 29 5.86 10.06 -2.81
C ILE A 29 7.13 10.05 -3.65
N ASP A 30 8.07 10.97 -3.39
CA ASP A 30 9.34 11.01 -4.12
C ASP A 30 10.19 9.76 -3.81
N ALA A 31 10.28 9.36 -2.55
CA ALA A 31 10.97 8.14 -2.15
C ALA A 31 10.29 6.89 -2.73
N MET A 32 8.95 6.82 -2.73
CA MET A 32 8.21 5.71 -3.34
C MET A 32 8.47 5.61 -4.84
N THR A 33 8.33 6.71 -5.57
CA THR A 33 8.51 6.73 -7.03
C THR A 33 9.94 6.43 -7.46
N ALA A 34 10.93 6.79 -6.64
CA ALA A 34 12.33 6.44 -6.89
C ALA A 34 12.58 4.91 -6.88
N LEU A 35 11.74 4.14 -6.19
CA LEU A 35 11.84 2.69 -6.10
C LEU A 35 10.98 1.94 -7.13
N MET A 36 10.16 2.66 -7.91
CA MET A 36 9.28 2.10 -8.92
C MET A 36 9.98 1.99 -10.28
N ALA A 37 9.72 0.89 -10.99
CA ALA A 37 10.06 0.77 -12.41
C ALA A 37 9.17 1.71 -13.26
N ASP A 38 9.61 2.06 -14.46
CA ASP A 38 8.84 2.92 -15.38
C ASP A 38 7.48 2.32 -15.73
N ASP A 39 7.44 0.99 -15.87
CA ASP A 39 6.25 0.19 -16.19
C ASP A 39 5.50 -0.33 -14.96
N PHE A 40 5.70 0.31 -13.81
CA PHE A 40 5.06 -0.03 -12.53
C PHE A 40 3.55 -0.20 -12.64
N VAL A 41 3.02 -1.23 -11.98
CA VAL A 41 1.59 -1.53 -11.94
C VAL A 41 1.14 -1.61 -10.49
N TRP A 42 0.09 -0.89 -10.15
CA TRP A 42 -0.47 -0.83 -8.80
C TRP A 42 -1.95 -1.16 -8.77
N GLN A 43 -2.35 -2.01 -7.85
CA GLN A 43 -3.75 -2.25 -7.52
C GLN A 43 -3.95 -2.19 -6.00
N LEU A 44 -4.64 -1.16 -5.55
CA LEU A 44 -4.86 -0.87 -4.12
C LEU A 44 -5.65 -1.98 -3.41
N HIS A 45 -6.57 -2.61 -4.10
CA HIS A 45 -7.38 -3.72 -3.59
C HIS A 45 -7.73 -4.69 -4.69
N VAL A 46 -7.25 -5.91 -4.57
CA VAL A 46 -7.59 -6.98 -5.53
C VAL A 46 -8.86 -7.69 -5.10
N PRO A 47 -9.85 -7.86 -5.99
CA PRO A 47 -9.91 -7.42 -7.39
C PRO A 47 -10.70 -6.13 -7.63
N LEU A 48 -11.11 -5.41 -6.58
CA LEU A 48 -12.18 -4.40 -6.67
C LEU A 48 -11.69 -3.02 -7.11
N SER A 49 -10.45 -2.65 -6.81
CA SER A 49 -9.96 -1.33 -7.22
C SER A 49 -9.47 -1.33 -8.68
N PRO A 50 -9.47 -0.16 -9.34
CA PRO A 50 -8.84 -0.03 -10.65
C PRO A 50 -7.35 -0.40 -10.61
N VAL A 51 -6.84 -0.89 -11.73
CA VAL A 51 -5.42 -1.14 -11.93
C VAL A 51 -4.79 0.12 -12.51
N VAL A 52 -3.76 0.64 -11.84
CA VAL A 52 -3.00 1.82 -12.27
C VAL A 52 -1.72 1.35 -12.96
N ARG A 53 -1.50 1.80 -14.19
CA ARG A 53 -0.37 1.38 -15.02
C ARG A 53 0.57 2.54 -15.31
N GLY A 54 1.85 2.31 -15.04
CA GLY A 54 2.93 3.28 -15.24
C GLY A 54 3.24 4.09 -13.98
N ARG A 55 4.53 4.40 -13.80
CA ARG A 55 5.02 5.15 -12.64
C ARG A 55 4.38 6.53 -12.52
N ASP A 56 4.21 7.25 -13.62
CA ASP A 56 3.66 8.60 -13.59
C ASP A 56 2.18 8.59 -13.22
N ALA A 57 1.41 7.63 -13.72
CA ALA A 57 0.01 7.44 -13.33
C ALA A 57 -0.12 7.03 -11.86
N ALA A 58 0.76 6.15 -11.38
CA ALA A 58 0.80 5.76 -9.96
C ALA A 58 1.12 6.96 -9.06
N ARG A 59 2.08 7.80 -9.46
CA ARG A 59 2.39 9.04 -8.74
C ARG A 59 1.17 9.96 -8.62
N ALA A 60 0.46 10.18 -9.73
CA ALA A 60 -0.73 11.03 -9.74
C ALA A 60 -1.84 10.50 -8.81
N GLU A 61 -2.05 9.19 -8.79
CA GLU A 61 -3.01 8.56 -7.87
C GLU A 61 -2.58 8.66 -6.40
N LEU A 62 -1.29 8.47 -6.10
CA LEU A 62 -0.76 8.64 -4.75
C LEU A 62 -0.90 10.09 -4.26
N GLU A 63 -0.69 11.07 -5.11
CA GLU A 63 -0.90 12.48 -4.78
C GLU A 63 -2.37 12.77 -4.41
N LYS A 64 -3.33 12.18 -5.13
CA LYS A 64 -4.75 12.28 -4.78
C LYS A 64 -5.04 11.63 -3.43
N HIS A 65 -4.54 10.43 -3.17
CA HIS A 65 -4.71 9.74 -1.88
C HIS A 65 -4.12 10.57 -0.73
N ASN A 66 -2.97 11.16 -0.94
CA ASN A 66 -2.30 11.98 0.07
C ASN A 66 -3.10 13.24 0.44
N THR A 67 -3.93 13.78 -0.46
CA THR A 67 -4.82 14.91 -0.17
C THR A 67 -6.06 14.50 0.62
N LEU A 68 -6.49 13.24 0.51
CA LEU A 68 -7.70 12.72 1.15
C LEU A 68 -7.43 12.11 2.53
N SER A 69 -6.21 11.73 2.81
CA SER A 69 -5.79 11.13 4.08
C SER A 69 -5.15 12.18 4.98
N THR A 70 -5.52 12.19 6.25
CA THR A 70 -4.87 13.03 7.26
C THR A 70 -3.56 12.43 7.78
N GLY A 71 -3.22 11.23 7.31
CA GLY A 71 -1.96 10.54 7.60
C GLY A 71 -2.13 9.29 8.46
N MET A 72 -1.00 8.67 8.75
CA MET A 72 -0.93 7.48 9.59
C MET A 72 -0.89 7.88 11.06
N ILE A 73 -1.71 7.25 11.90
CA ILE A 73 -1.72 7.50 13.34
C ILE A 73 -0.55 6.77 14.01
N GLU A 74 -0.37 5.49 13.71
CA GLU A 74 0.62 4.63 14.34
C GLU A 74 1.67 4.08 13.35
N GLY A 75 1.57 4.43 12.08
CA GLY A 75 2.41 3.87 11.03
C GLY A 75 1.97 2.46 10.62
N SER A 76 2.87 1.74 9.96
CA SER A 76 2.66 0.38 9.50
C SER A 76 3.50 -0.59 10.31
N GLU A 77 2.88 -1.65 10.84
CA GLU A 77 3.60 -2.76 11.48
C GLU A 77 3.73 -3.91 10.48
N ILE A 78 4.95 -4.19 10.03
CA ILE A 78 5.24 -5.37 9.21
C ILE A 78 5.38 -6.57 10.15
N ARG A 79 4.49 -7.55 10.04
CA ARG A 79 4.46 -8.76 10.86
C ARG A 79 5.25 -9.90 10.26
N THR A 80 5.12 -10.08 8.95
CA THR A 80 5.77 -11.17 8.23
C THR A 80 6.27 -10.65 6.88
N ILE A 81 7.45 -11.09 6.49
CA ILE A 81 7.99 -10.89 5.14
C ILE A 81 8.59 -12.19 4.64
N VAL A 82 8.21 -12.60 3.44
CA VAL A 82 8.76 -13.77 2.76
C VAL A 82 9.01 -13.42 1.30
N SER A 83 10.00 -14.06 0.71
CA SER A 83 10.32 -13.84 -0.69
C SER A 83 10.74 -15.13 -1.39
N ASP A 84 10.47 -15.19 -2.67
CA ASP A 84 10.93 -16.23 -3.58
C ASP A 84 11.30 -15.57 -4.90
N ASP A 85 12.55 -15.71 -5.33
CA ASP A 85 13.12 -15.03 -6.50
C ASP A 85 12.78 -13.54 -6.51
N ASP A 86 11.95 -13.11 -7.46
CA ASP A 86 11.58 -11.70 -7.69
C ASP A 86 10.26 -11.31 -7.03
N THR A 87 9.67 -12.16 -6.20
CA THR A 87 8.40 -11.92 -5.53
C THR A 87 8.61 -11.77 -4.03
N VAL A 88 8.03 -10.71 -3.46
CA VAL A 88 8.05 -10.44 -2.01
C VAL A 88 6.61 -10.31 -1.51
N VAL A 89 6.29 -11.06 -0.47
CA VAL A 89 4.98 -11.01 0.20
C VAL A 89 5.15 -10.46 1.60
N VAL A 90 4.29 -9.51 1.96
CA VAL A 90 4.32 -8.83 3.26
C VAL A 90 2.94 -8.93 3.92
N GLU A 91 2.92 -9.36 5.19
CA GLU A 91 1.77 -9.19 6.07
C GLU A 91 2.03 -7.97 6.95
N ARG A 92 1.10 -7.01 6.97
CA ARG A 92 1.23 -5.81 7.80
C ARG A 92 -0.11 -5.34 8.36
N VAL A 93 -0.03 -4.51 9.37
CA VAL A 93 -1.18 -3.80 9.94
C VAL A 93 -0.92 -2.31 9.84
N ASP A 94 -1.86 -1.61 9.23
CA ASP A 94 -1.81 -0.16 9.07
C ASP A 94 -2.93 0.49 9.88
N VAL A 95 -2.65 1.60 10.56
CA VAL A 95 -3.68 2.40 11.23
C VAL A 95 -3.67 3.80 10.63
N ASN A 96 -4.71 4.10 9.86
CA ASN A 96 -4.91 5.38 9.19
C ASN A 96 -6.01 6.19 9.87
N GLU A 97 -5.92 7.52 9.78
CA GLU A 97 -7.07 8.36 10.07
C GLU A 97 -7.83 8.68 8.78
N MET A 98 -9.11 8.33 8.77
CA MET A 98 -10.02 8.58 7.66
C MET A 98 -11.27 9.26 8.19
N ASN A 99 -11.56 10.49 7.72
CA ASN A 99 -12.71 11.28 8.17
C ASN A 99 -12.79 11.41 9.71
N GLY A 100 -11.65 11.59 10.38
CA GLY A 100 -11.59 11.72 11.84
C GLY A 100 -11.70 10.39 12.61
N VAL A 101 -11.73 9.26 11.92
CA VAL A 101 -11.84 7.92 12.50
C VAL A 101 -10.54 7.16 12.30
N ALA A 102 -10.03 6.55 13.37
CA ALA A 102 -8.91 5.62 13.28
C ALA A 102 -9.38 4.31 12.66
N VAL A 103 -8.83 3.95 11.50
CA VAL A 103 -9.20 2.74 10.76
C VAL A 103 -8.02 1.81 10.69
N THR A 104 -8.20 0.58 11.14
CA THR A 104 -7.20 -0.48 11.09
C THR A 104 -7.40 -1.34 9.84
N PHE A 105 -6.32 -1.50 9.08
CA PHE A 105 -6.25 -2.37 7.91
C PHE A 105 -5.33 -3.55 8.20
N TYR A 106 -5.83 -4.76 8.01
CA TYR A 106 -5.03 -5.99 8.00
C TYR A 106 -4.75 -6.33 6.54
N VAL A 107 -3.50 -6.22 6.13
CA VAL A 107 -3.11 -6.24 4.71
C VAL A 107 -2.12 -7.34 4.44
N THR A 108 -2.35 -8.09 3.38
CA THR A 108 -1.33 -8.88 2.69
C THR A 108 -1.03 -8.22 1.36
N ALA A 109 0.22 -7.85 1.14
CA ALA A 109 0.67 -7.21 -0.09
C ALA A 109 1.66 -8.10 -0.83
N LEU A 110 1.56 -8.09 -2.15
CA LEU A 110 2.48 -8.81 -3.03
C LEU A 110 3.21 -7.81 -3.92
N PHE A 111 4.53 -7.91 -3.94
CA PHE A 111 5.42 -7.09 -4.75
C PHE A 111 6.19 -7.96 -5.73
N GLU A 112 6.33 -7.49 -6.96
CA GLU A 112 7.27 -8.07 -7.92
C GLU A 112 8.39 -7.05 -8.15
N VAL A 113 9.62 -7.55 -8.20
CA VAL A 113 10.85 -6.77 -8.29
C VAL A 113 11.64 -7.20 -9.52
N ARG A 114 12.20 -6.25 -10.26
CA ARG A 114 13.09 -6.51 -11.40
C ARG A 114 14.21 -5.46 -11.37
N ASP A 115 15.45 -5.95 -11.41
CA ASP A 115 16.65 -5.10 -11.50
C ASP A 115 16.69 -3.96 -10.45
N GLY A 116 16.33 -4.29 -9.21
CA GLY A 116 16.36 -3.33 -8.11
C GLY A 116 15.23 -2.29 -8.11
N ALA A 117 14.15 -2.51 -8.88
CA ALA A 117 12.96 -1.67 -8.91
C ALA A 117 11.69 -2.49 -8.74
N ILE A 118 10.66 -1.91 -8.12
CA ILE A 118 9.36 -2.56 -7.96
C ILE A 118 8.57 -2.41 -9.25
N THR A 119 8.14 -3.53 -9.83
CA THR A 119 7.32 -3.56 -11.05
C THR A 119 5.84 -3.71 -10.77
N HIS A 120 5.47 -4.38 -9.67
CA HIS A 120 4.08 -4.61 -9.30
C HIS A 120 3.88 -4.47 -7.81
N TRP A 121 2.75 -3.86 -7.44
CA TRP A 121 2.27 -3.75 -6.06
C TRP A 121 0.77 -4.04 -6.03
N ARG A 122 0.38 -5.14 -5.36
CA ARG A 122 -1.01 -5.56 -5.19
C ARG A 122 -1.31 -5.74 -3.72
N GLU A 123 -2.47 -5.28 -3.29
CA GLU A 123 -2.90 -5.41 -1.89
C GLU A 123 -4.21 -6.19 -1.75
N TYR A 124 -4.30 -6.94 -0.67
CA TYR A 124 -5.46 -7.74 -0.28
C TYR A 124 -5.82 -7.39 1.15
N TRP A 125 -7.04 -6.93 1.37
CA TRP A 125 -7.55 -6.61 2.69
C TRP A 125 -9.07 -6.72 2.72
N ASP A 126 -9.66 -6.84 3.92
CA ASP A 126 -11.09 -7.08 4.09
C ASP A 126 -11.87 -5.77 4.02
N THR A 127 -12.63 -5.59 2.94
CA THR A 127 -13.48 -4.41 2.73
C THR A 127 -14.61 -4.34 3.76
N THR A 128 -15.16 -5.46 4.18
CA THR A 128 -16.23 -5.50 5.19
C THR A 128 -15.72 -5.01 6.54
N HIS A 129 -14.54 -5.44 6.94
CA HIS A 129 -13.90 -5.00 8.18
C HIS A 129 -13.65 -3.48 8.18
N VAL A 130 -13.11 -2.95 7.09
CA VAL A 130 -12.85 -1.52 6.96
C VAL A 130 -14.15 -0.71 6.91
N ALA A 131 -15.11 -1.14 6.11
CA ALA A 131 -16.42 -0.47 6.00
C ALA A 131 -17.17 -0.40 7.32
N ARG A 132 -17.12 -1.47 8.12
CA ARG A 132 -17.74 -1.48 9.48
C ARG A 132 -17.12 -0.43 10.40
N GLN A 133 -15.80 -0.26 10.35
CA GLN A 133 -15.12 0.78 11.13
C GLN A 133 -15.53 2.19 10.70
N LEU A 134 -15.77 2.39 9.41
CA LEU A 134 -16.21 3.67 8.84
C LEU A 134 -17.72 3.91 8.95
N GLY A 135 -18.51 2.88 9.31
CA GLY A 135 -19.96 2.97 9.36
C GLY A 135 -20.64 3.10 7.98
N ILE A 136 -20.02 2.54 6.94
CA ILE A 136 -20.53 2.55 5.56
C ILE A 136 -20.88 1.16 5.06
N ASP A 137 -21.69 1.10 3.99
CA ASP A 137 -21.98 -0.16 3.30
C ASP A 137 -20.72 -0.65 2.55
N PRO A 138 -20.26 -1.91 2.79
CA PRO A 138 -19.09 -2.48 2.10
C PRO A 138 -19.20 -2.45 0.58
N THR A 139 -20.40 -2.55 0.03
CA THR A 139 -20.63 -2.55 -1.42
C THR A 139 -20.32 -1.20 -2.07
N LEU A 140 -20.20 -0.13 -1.27
CA LEU A 140 -19.90 1.22 -1.76
C LEU A 140 -18.41 1.55 -1.78
N MET A 141 -17.54 0.71 -1.19
CA MET A 141 -16.11 1.00 -1.06
C MET A 141 -15.41 1.27 -2.39
N PHE A 142 -15.74 0.50 -3.43
CA PHE A 142 -15.18 0.62 -4.78
C PHE A 142 -16.28 0.69 -5.83
N ALA A 143 -17.46 1.20 -5.47
CA ALA A 143 -18.53 1.41 -6.44
C ALA A 143 -18.05 2.36 -7.55
N PRO A 144 -18.40 2.09 -8.83
CA PRO A 144 -18.14 3.06 -9.89
C PRO A 144 -18.76 4.39 -9.52
N LEU A 145 -18.01 5.48 -9.68
CA LEU A 145 -18.61 6.81 -9.56
C LEU A 145 -19.69 6.89 -10.62
N SER A 146 -20.92 7.14 -10.18
CA SER A 146 -22.02 7.39 -11.12
C SER A 146 -21.69 8.63 -11.94
N ASP A 147 -21.79 8.50 -13.25
CA ASP A 147 -21.66 9.61 -14.20
C ASP A 147 -22.63 10.76 -13.89
#